data_0ee2431a9b07a178e50ebeac8c69a5c2
#
_entry.id   0ee2431a9b07a178e50ebeac8c69a5c2
#
_cell.length_a   1.000
_cell.length_b   1.000
_cell.length_c   1.000
_cell.angle_alpha   90.00
_cell.angle_beta   90.00
_cell.angle_gamma   90.00
#
_symmetry.space_group_name_H-M   'P 1'
#
loop_
_entity.id
_entity.type
_entity.pdbx_description
1 polymer ?
#
loop_
_entity_poly.entity_id
_entity_poly.type
_entity_poly.pdbx_seq_one_letter_code
_entity_poly.pdbx_strand_id
1 'polypeptide(L)'
;KRKLPEIISCSRSTTNKDWLNRSLTIIPEYSKEHISDLIERYRPCKVINCVAITDINADVKESYLINSELPLFLAKTLDQKKDGSQLIQISTNGVFSGKRGNYIESDIPDATDSYAQSKLKGEIVHSPHLTIRASIIGTELKSKKGLLEWFLNQEKDVSGYTEEKWNGVTTLEFAKFINWAIDQKLSGLVHFFSKTISK
;
A
#
# COMPACT_ATOMS: atom_id res chain seq x y z
N LYS A 1 1.04 -31.00 4.42
CA LYS A 1 0.13 -29.83 4.32
C LYS A 1 0.88 -28.65 4.91
N ARG A 2 1.20 -27.63 4.09
CA ARG A 2 1.82 -26.39 4.55
C ARG A 2 0.81 -25.71 5.50
N LYS A 3 1.17 -25.53 6.77
CA LYS A 3 0.31 -24.79 7.70
C LYS A 3 0.23 -23.35 7.20
N LEU A 4 -0.96 -22.87 6.91
CA LEU A 4 -1.12 -21.47 6.50
C LEU A 4 -0.62 -20.56 7.62
N PRO A 5 0.10 -19.47 7.30
CA PRO A 5 0.55 -18.55 8.31
C PRO A 5 -0.66 -17.93 9.03
N GLU A 6 -0.50 -17.67 10.30
CA GLU A 6 -1.49 -16.90 11.06
C GLU A 6 -1.45 -15.45 10.56
N ILE A 7 -2.58 -14.94 10.09
CA ILE A 7 -2.74 -13.57 9.63
C ILE A 7 -3.62 -12.83 10.62
N ILE A 8 -3.10 -11.74 11.15
CA ILE A 8 -3.82 -10.82 12.01
C ILE A 8 -4.11 -9.57 11.20
N SER A 9 -5.37 -9.27 10.98
CA SER A 9 -5.81 -8.09 10.26
C SER A 9 -6.09 -6.97 11.25
N CYS A 10 -5.67 -5.75 10.92
CA CYS A 10 -5.94 -4.56 11.71
C CYS A 10 -6.71 -3.53 10.88
N SER A 11 -7.75 -2.94 11.47
CA SER A 11 -8.57 -1.93 10.80
C SER A 11 -9.15 -0.93 11.81
N ARG A 12 -9.44 0.30 11.36
CA ARG A 12 -10.11 1.33 12.19
C ARG A 12 -11.59 1.05 12.43
N SER A 13 -12.20 0.17 11.66
CA SER A 13 -13.63 -0.12 11.79
C SER A 13 -13.92 -1.58 11.49
N THR A 14 -15.02 -2.09 12.06
CA THR A 14 -15.57 -3.39 11.65
C THR A 14 -16.01 -3.32 10.20
N THR A 15 -15.22 -3.87 9.31
CA THR A 15 -15.69 -4.27 7.99
C THR A 15 -16.34 -5.63 8.09
N ASN A 16 -17.18 -5.96 7.13
CA ASN A 16 -17.92 -7.21 7.05
C ASN A 16 -17.07 -8.41 7.50
N LYS A 17 -17.41 -9.01 8.62
CA LYS A 17 -16.65 -10.09 9.27
C LYS A 17 -16.55 -11.35 8.39
N ASP A 18 -17.41 -11.47 7.38
CA ASP A 18 -17.50 -12.64 6.51
C ASP A 18 -16.29 -12.85 5.60
N TRP A 19 -15.49 -11.79 5.38
CA TRP A 19 -14.26 -11.85 4.58
C TRP A 19 -13.04 -12.37 5.33
N LEU A 20 -13.08 -12.28 6.64
CA LEU A 20 -11.95 -12.57 7.51
C LEU A 20 -12.31 -13.75 8.42
N ASN A 21 -12.26 -14.96 7.90
CA ASN A 21 -12.24 -16.20 8.72
C ASN A 21 -11.00 -16.23 9.65
N ARG A 22 -10.50 -15.06 10.11
CA ARG A 22 -9.24 -14.88 10.83
C ARG A 22 -9.37 -13.73 11.83
N SER A 23 -8.45 -13.67 12.76
CA SER A 23 -8.43 -12.66 13.82
C SER A 23 -8.42 -11.24 13.27
N LEU A 24 -9.46 -10.46 13.56
CA LEU A 24 -9.51 -9.03 13.27
C LEU A 24 -9.32 -8.25 14.56
N THR A 25 -8.29 -7.43 14.60
CA THR A 25 -8.06 -6.46 15.67
C THR A 25 -8.50 -5.08 15.19
N ILE A 26 -9.37 -4.44 15.94
CA ILE A 26 -9.82 -3.09 15.63
C ILE A 26 -8.91 -2.11 16.36
N ILE A 27 -8.32 -1.20 15.59
CA ILE A 27 -7.52 -0.09 16.08
C ILE A 27 -8.32 1.18 15.76
N PRO A 28 -9.07 1.73 16.71
CA PRO A 28 -9.94 2.90 16.46
C PRO A 28 -9.14 4.10 15.97
N GLU A 29 -7.91 4.21 16.45
CA GLU A 29 -6.99 5.29 16.13
C GLU A 29 -5.60 4.72 15.88
N TYR A 30 -4.90 5.24 14.88
CA TYR A 30 -3.50 4.87 14.60
C TYR A 30 -2.56 5.64 15.53
N SER A 31 -2.56 5.27 16.81
CA SER A 31 -1.57 5.78 17.76
C SER A 31 -0.30 4.92 17.75
N LYS A 32 0.83 5.55 18.03
CA LYS A 32 2.14 4.86 18.11
C LYS A 32 2.13 3.81 19.22
N GLU A 33 1.43 4.11 20.32
CA GLU A 33 1.28 3.24 21.49
C GLU A 33 0.53 1.95 21.10
N HIS A 34 -0.66 2.07 20.51
CA HIS A 34 -1.44 0.91 20.08
C HIS A 34 -0.70 0.03 19.08
N ILE A 35 0.02 0.64 18.14
CA ILE A 35 0.81 -0.10 17.16
C ILE A 35 1.96 -0.85 17.82
N SER A 36 2.68 -0.20 18.76
CA SER A 36 3.75 -0.83 19.53
C SER A 36 3.24 -2.03 20.32
N ASP A 37 2.12 -1.86 21.04
CA ASP A 37 1.47 -2.94 21.81
C ASP A 37 1.09 -4.14 20.93
N LEU A 38 0.58 -3.87 19.72
CA LEU A 38 0.25 -4.95 18.78
C LEU A 38 1.50 -5.68 18.28
N ILE A 39 2.55 -4.95 17.93
CA ILE A 39 3.82 -5.54 17.48
C ILE A 39 4.45 -6.36 18.60
N GLU A 40 4.42 -5.87 19.83
CA GLU A 40 4.94 -6.59 20.99
C GLU A 40 4.10 -7.84 21.30
N ARG A 41 2.78 -7.69 21.33
CA ARG A 41 1.84 -8.77 21.64
C ARG A 41 1.89 -9.91 20.64
N TYR A 42 1.85 -9.60 19.35
CA TYR A 42 1.74 -10.59 18.29
C TYR A 42 3.09 -11.00 17.68
N ARG A 43 4.14 -10.21 17.92
CA ARG A 43 5.51 -10.46 17.42
C ARG A 43 5.53 -10.87 15.95
N PRO A 44 4.92 -10.11 15.04
CA PRO A 44 4.83 -10.50 13.65
C PRO A 44 6.22 -10.57 13.01
N CYS A 45 6.46 -11.58 12.17
CA CYS A 45 7.65 -11.61 11.33
C CYS A 45 7.51 -10.75 10.07
N LYS A 46 6.28 -10.45 9.66
CA LYS A 46 5.96 -9.59 8.52
C LYS A 46 4.80 -8.65 8.87
N VAL A 47 4.95 -7.38 8.54
CA VAL A 47 3.89 -6.37 8.61
C VAL A 47 3.65 -5.85 7.21
N ILE A 48 2.42 -5.95 6.71
CA ILE A 48 2.02 -5.39 5.42
C ILE A 48 1.21 -4.14 5.69
N ASN A 49 1.77 -2.97 5.35
CA ASN A 49 1.08 -1.70 5.53
C ASN A 49 0.31 -1.32 4.27
N CYS A 50 -1.01 -1.54 4.31
CA CYS A 50 -1.96 -1.15 3.27
C CYS A 50 -2.69 0.17 3.60
N VAL A 51 -2.31 0.84 4.69
CA VAL A 51 -2.98 2.06 5.14
C VAL A 51 -2.45 3.25 4.36
N ALA A 52 -3.35 4.06 3.79
CA ALA A 52 -3.01 5.31 3.15
C ALA A 52 -4.21 6.26 3.09
N ILE A 53 -3.93 7.55 3.07
CA ILE A 53 -4.85 8.58 2.63
C ILE A 53 -4.54 8.84 1.16
N THR A 54 -5.52 8.55 0.29
CA THR A 54 -5.37 8.63 -1.18
C THR A 54 -6.11 9.82 -1.80
N ASP A 55 -6.91 10.52 -1.00
CA ASP A 55 -7.62 11.72 -1.45
C ASP A 55 -6.62 12.88 -1.56
N ILE A 56 -6.46 13.41 -2.76
CA ILE A 56 -5.56 14.55 -3.04
C ILE A 56 -6.00 15.84 -2.32
N ASN A 57 -7.29 15.94 -1.95
CA ASN A 57 -7.87 17.08 -1.23
C ASN A 57 -7.89 16.87 0.29
N ALA A 58 -7.36 15.75 0.78
CA ALA A 58 -7.29 15.51 2.22
C ALA A 58 -6.37 16.52 2.93
N ASP A 59 -6.54 16.64 4.24
CA ASP A 59 -5.64 17.46 5.06
C ASP A 59 -4.19 17.01 4.88
N VAL A 60 -3.32 17.96 4.57
CA VAL A 60 -1.91 17.68 4.27
C VAL A 60 -1.20 17.09 5.48
N LYS A 61 -1.48 17.58 6.70
CA LYS A 61 -0.84 17.07 7.92
C LYS A 61 -1.28 15.65 8.20
N GLU A 62 -2.57 15.34 8.03
CA GLU A 62 -3.09 13.99 8.19
C GLU A 62 -2.49 13.04 7.13
N SER A 63 -2.37 13.52 5.88
CA SER A 63 -1.72 12.76 4.81
C SER A 63 -0.26 12.42 5.15
N TYR A 64 0.51 13.35 5.67
CA TYR A 64 1.89 13.09 6.10
C TYR A 64 1.95 12.18 7.33
N LEU A 65 1.05 12.35 8.30
CA LEU A 65 0.99 11.47 9.47
C LEU A 65 0.79 10.00 9.07
N ILE A 66 -0.16 9.75 8.17
CA ILE A 66 -0.54 8.39 7.76
C ILE A 66 0.38 7.84 6.67
N ASN A 67 0.69 8.63 5.65
CA ASN A 67 1.44 8.14 4.49
C ASN A 67 2.96 8.14 4.71
N SER A 68 3.47 8.95 5.66
CA SER A 68 4.91 9.09 5.92
C SER A 68 5.30 8.63 7.32
N GLU A 69 4.76 9.24 8.38
CA GLU A 69 5.23 8.96 9.74
C GLU A 69 4.87 7.55 10.21
N LEU A 70 3.68 7.06 9.87
CA LEU A 70 3.25 5.72 10.24
C LEU A 70 4.19 4.64 9.67
N PRO A 71 4.48 4.56 8.36
CA PRO A 71 5.40 3.54 7.84
C PRO A 71 6.83 3.68 8.39
N LEU A 72 7.33 4.90 8.59
CA LEU A 72 8.64 5.12 9.21
C LEU A 72 8.66 4.62 10.66
N PHE A 73 7.58 4.84 11.40
CA PHE A 73 7.44 4.34 12.77
C PHE A 73 7.37 2.80 12.81
N LEU A 74 6.58 2.18 11.90
CA LEU A 74 6.50 0.73 11.77
C LEU A 74 7.88 0.11 11.49
N ALA A 75 8.62 0.65 10.52
CA ALA A 75 9.95 0.17 10.19
C ALA A 75 10.89 0.27 11.39
N LYS A 76 10.97 1.44 12.04
CA LYS A 76 11.78 1.66 13.22
C LYS A 76 11.45 0.70 14.36
N THR A 77 10.17 0.44 14.60
CA THR A 77 9.72 -0.48 15.67
C THR A 77 10.13 -1.93 15.35
N LEU A 78 10.05 -2.34 14.09
CA LEU A 78 10.48 -3.67 13.67
C LEU A 78 12.01 -3.82 13.72
N ASP A 79 12.78 -2.79 13.34
CA ASP A 79 14.23 -2.78 13.44
C ASP A 79 14.74 -2.97 14.88
N GLN A 80 14.03 -2.39 15.85
CA GLN A 80 14.37 -2.52 17.27
C GLN A 80 14.28 -3.96 17.78
N LYS A 81 13.46 -4.81 17.16
CA LYS A 81 13.35 -6.24 17.53
C LYS A 81 14.60 -7.04 17.19
N LYS A 82 15.40 -6.62 16.21
CA LYS A 82 16.64 -7.29 15.77
C LYS A 82 16.46 -8.78 15.40
N ASP A 83 15.24 -9.19 15.02
CA ASP A 83 14.89 -10.57 14.70
C ASP A 83 14.65 -10.80 13.19
N GLY A 84 14.93 -9.79 12.36
CA GLY A 84 14.73 -9.83 10.92
C GLY A 84 13.26 -9.64 10.50
N SER A 85 12.42 -9.16 11.40
CA SER A 85 11.04 -8.78 11.06
C SER A 85 11.02 -7.72 9.96
N GLN A 86 10.08 -7.84 9.02
CA GLN A 86 10.04 -7.03 7.80
C GLN A 86 8.76 -6.24 7.69
N LEU A 87 8.87 -4.96 7.34
CA LEU A 87 7.78 -4.16 6.81
C LEU A 87 7.71 -4.32 5.29
N ILE A 88 6.51 -4.55 4.77
CA ILE A 88 6.17 -4.45 3.36
C ILE A 88 5.29 -3.21 3.22
N GLN A 89 5.89 -2.14 2.69
CA GLN A 89 5.26 -0.83 2.51
C GLN A 89 4.67 -0.72 1.11
N ILE A 90 3.39 -0.44 1.02
CA ILE A 90 2.73 -0.20 -0.27
C ILE A 90 2.85 1.30 -0.58
N SER A 91 3.61 1.61 -1.64
CA SER A 91 3.76 2.93 -2.22
C SER A 91 3.00 3.04 -3.55
N THR A 92 3.30 4.04 -4.34
CA THR A 92 2.59 4.35 -5.59
C THR A 92 3.56 4.67 -6.73
N ASN A 93 3.20 4.33 -7.96
CA ASN A 93 3.89 4.85 -9.14
C ASN A 93 3.60 6.35 -9.37
N GLY A 94 2.57 6.89 -8.71
CA GLY A 94 2.24 8.32 -8.73
C GLY A 94 3.32 9.23 -8.11
N VAL A 95 4.40 8.69 -7.55
CA VAL A 95 5.60 9.49 -7.18
C VAL A 95 6.29 10.09 -8.41
N PHE A 96 5.96 9.63 -9.60
CA PHE A 96 6.45 10.16 -10.87
C PHE A 96 5.37 10.96 -11.59
N SER A 97 5.78 12.06 -12.25
CA SER A 97 4.90 12.93 -13.02
C SER A 97 4.33 12.29 -14.31
N GLY A 98 4.91 11.20 -14.76
CA GLY A 98 4.53 10.56 -16.03
C GLY A 98 5.12 11.19 -17.29
N LYS A 99 5.76 12.37 -17.19
CA LYS A 99 6.25 13.14 -18.37
C LYS A 99 7.22 12.37 -19.25
N ARG A 100 8.12 11.59 -18.65
CA ARG A 100 9.13 10.82 -19.40
C ARG A 100 8.64 9.42 -19.77
N GLY A 101 7.91 8.77 -18.87
CA GLY A 101 7.60 7.35 -18.98
C GLY A 101 8.80 6.44 -18.69
N ASN A 102 8.57 5.15 -18.66
CA ASN A 102 9.60 4.09 -18.48
C ASN A 102 10.53 4.35 -17.26
N TYR A 103 9.95 4.77 -16.15
CA TYR A 103 10.70 5.01 -14.92
C TYR A 103 11.17 3.71 -14.29
N ILE A 104 12.41 3.71 -13.79
CA ILE A 104 13.00 2.62 -13.02
C ILE A 104 13.19 3.01 -11.55
N GLU A 105 13.50 2.05 -10.69
CA GLU A 105 13.59 2.27 -9.23
C GLU A 105 14.63 3.31 -8.82
N SER A 106 15.71 3.43 -9.60
CA SER A 106 16.78 4.42 -9.36
C SER A 106 16.48 5.84 -9.86
N ASP A 107 15.37 6.03 -10.58
CA ASP A 107 14.97 7.36 -11.03
C ASP A 107 14.51 8.24 -9.87
N ILE A 108 14.80 9.52 -9.98
CA ILE A 108 14.39 10.52 -8.98
C ILE A 108 12.90 10.81 -9.18
N PRO A 109 12.05 10.60 -8.15
CA PRO A 109 10.65 10.97 -8.20
C PRO A 109 10.46 12.47 -8.41
N ASP A 110 9.53 12.85 -9.28
CA ASP A 110 9.32 14.22 -9.74
C ASP A 110 7.87 14.72 -9.64
N ALA A 111 6.96 13.94 -9.04
CA ALA A 111 5.61 14.40 -8.75
C ALA A 111 5.59 15.44 -7.62
N THR A 112 4.72 16.43 -7.73
CA THR A 112 4.70 17.61 -6.82
C THR A 112 3.44 17.70 -5.96
N ASP A 113 2.43 16.86 -6.21
CA ASP A 113 1.22 16.86 -5.42
C ASP A 113 1.43 16.30 -4.00
N SER A 114 0.57 16.69 -3.07
CA SER A 114 0.69 16.34 -1.65
C SER A 114 0.60 14.84 -1.38
N TYR A 115 -0.23 14.12 -2.15
CA TYR A 115 -0.37 12.67 -2.03
C TYR A 115 0.95 11.97 -2.40
N ALA A 116 1.47 12.26 -3.60
CA ALA A 116 2.73 11.68 -4.08
C ALA A 116 3.88 11.96 -3.12
N GLN A 117 4.01 13.21 -2.67
CA GLN A 117 5.06 13.64 -1.75
C GLN A 117 4.95 12.96 -0.38
N SER A 118 3.74 12.82 0.16
CA SER A 118 3.53 12.11 1.42
C SER A 118 3.85 10.63 1.31
N LYS A 119 3.47 9.97 0.21
CA LYS A 119 3.80 8.55 -0.05
C LYS A 119 5.30 8.34 -0.22
N LEU A 120 5.96 9.22 -0.98
CA LEU A 120 7.40 9.17 -1.21
C LEU A 120 8.19 9.27 0.11
N LYS A 121 7.81 10.17 0.99
CA LYS A 121 8.47 10.31 2.31
C LYS A 121 8.29 9.10 3.22
N GLY A 122 7.27 8.30 2.99
CA GLY A 122 7.01 7.05 3.73
C GLY A 122 7.66 5.81 3.12
N GLU A 123 8.47 5.93 2.09
CA GLU A 123 9.19 4.82 1.50
C GLU A 123 10.39 4.40 2.37
N ILE A 124 10.51 3.09 2.60
CA ILE A 124 11.59 2.47 3.37
C ILE A 124 12.35 1.56 2.42
N VAL A 125 13.62 1.90 2.15
CA VAL A 125 14.43 1.22 1.14
C VAL A 125 15.57 0.38 1.71
N HIS A 126 15.78 0.41 3.02
CA HIS A 126 16.82 -0.40 3.67
C HIS A 126 16.32 -1.80 4.02
N SER A 127 17.19 -2.78 3.91
CA SER A 127 16.92 -4.17 4.32
C SER A 127 16.67 -4.24 5.84
N PRO A 128 15.76 -5.11 6.31
CA PRO A 128 15.04 -6.13 5.54
C PRO A 128 13.73 -5.66 4.90
N HIS A 129 13.38 -4.38 5.00
CA HIS A 129 12.09 -3.85 4.54
C HIS A 129 11.98 -3.85 3.02
N LEU A 130 10.74 -3.87 2.54
CA LEU A 130 10.40 -3.83 1.13
C LEU A 130 9.38 -2.72 0.88
N THR A 131 9.68 -1.80 -0.01
CA THR A 131 8.73 -0.83 -0.55
C THR A 131 8.33 -1.24 -1.96
N ILE A 132 7.04 -1.27 -2.24
CA ILE A 132 6.49 -1.64 -3.55
C ILE A 132 5.75 -0.45 -4.12
N ARG A 133 6.24 0.11 -5.23
CA ARG A 133 5.52 1.11 -6.01
C ARG A 133 4.62 0.40 -7.02
N ALA A 134 3.32 0.65 -6.93
CA ALA A 134 2.33 0.07 -7.83
C ALA A 134 1.15 1.03 -8.05
N SER A 135 0.39 0.81 -9.10
CA SER A 135 -0.95 1.32 -9.27
C SER A 135 -1.92 0.15 -9.23
N ILE A 136 -2.96 0.23 -8.42
CA ILE A 136 -3.82 -0.91 -8.11
C ILE A 136 -5.26 -0.55 -8.45
N ILE A 137 -5.96 -1.48 -9.10
CA ILE A 137 -7.39 -1.37 -9.36
C ILE A 137 -8.12 -2.59 -8.80
N GLY A 138 -9.31 -2.35 -8.27
CA GLY A 138 -10.16 -3.42 -7.75
C GLY A 138 -11.45 -2.88 -7.17
N THR A 139 -12.33 -3.79 -6.78
CA THR A 139 -13.57 -3.44 -6.09
C THR A 139 -13.28 -2.89 -4.69
N GLU A 140 -14.03 -1.88 -4.30
CA GLU A 140 -13.92 -1.27 -2.98
C GLU A 140 -14.96 -1.84 -2.02
N LEU A 141 -14.54 -2.10 -0.79
CA LEU A 141 -15.43 -2.68 0.22
C LEU A 141 -16.45 -1.66 0.76
N LYS A 142 -16.14 -0.36 0.75
CA LYS A 142 -16.96 0.67 1.42
C LYS A 142 -17.28 1.89 0.58
N SER A 143 -16.28 2.60 0.09
CA SER A 143 -16.45 3.96 -0.43
C SER A 143 -17.09 4.02 -1.81
N LYS A 144 -16.89 2.98 -2.61
CA LYS A 144 -17.34 2.91 -4.02
C LYS A 144 -16.96 4.14 -4.86
N LYS A 145 -15.84 4.77 -4.52
CA LYS A 145 -15.31 5.98 -5.18
C LYS A 145 -14.16 5.70 -6.13
N GLY A 146 -13.58 4.49 -6.08
CA GLY A 146 -12.49 4.09 -6.95
C GLY A 146 -12.88 4.03 -8.41
N LEU A 147 -11.89 4.06 -9.29
CA LEU A 147 -12.07 4.12 -10.73
C LEU A 147 -13.00 3.02 -11.26
N LEU A 148 -12.85 1.79 -10.78
CA LEU A 148 -13.68 0.66 -11.20
C LEU A 148 -15.15 0.85 -10.79
N GLU A 149 -15.38 1.20 -9.52
CA GLU A 149 -16.74 1.43 -9.01
C GLU A 149 -17.40 2.63 -9.70
N TRP A 150 -16.63 3.71 -9.91
CA TRP A 150 -17.09 4.86 -10.66
C TRP A 150 -17.52 4.45 -12.07
N PHE A 151 -16.69 3.69 -12.79
CA PHE A 151 -17.02 3.25 -14.17
C PHE A 151 -18.25 2.35 -14.21
N LEU A 152 -18.35 1.36 -13.32
CA LEU A 152 -19.47 0.42 -13.26
C LEU A 152 -20.81 1.09 -12.91
N ASN A 153 -20.78 2.26 -12.29
CA ASN A 153 -21.98 3.02 -11.92
C ASN A 153 -22.39 4.07 -12.98
N GLN A 154 -21.72 4.12 -14.14
CA GLN A 154 -22.13 5.03 -15.21
C GLN A 154 -23.31 4.47 -15.97
N GLU A 155 -24.33 5.31 -16.18
CA GLU A 155 -25.53 4.99 -16.96
C GLU A 155 -25.43 5.46 -18.42
N LYS A 156 -24.39 6.23 -18.75
CA LYS A 156 -24.19 6.84 -20.07
C LYS A 156 -22.78 6.51 -20.58
N ASP A 157 -22.58 6.79 -21.87
CA ASP A 157 -21.26 6.66 -22.49
C ASP A 157 -20.23 7.51 -21.76
N VAL A 158 -19.06 6.93 -21.53
CA VAL A 158 -17.93 7.56 -20.85
C VAL A 158 -16.82 7.80 -21.87
N SER A 159 -16.28 9.01 -21.87
CA SER A 159 -15.10 9.33 -22.67
C SER A 159 -13.86 8.73 -22.03
N GLY A 160 -13.08 7.97 -22.81
CA GLY A 160 -11.76 7.47 -22.44
C GLY A 160 -10.64 8.39 -22.91
N TYR A 161 -9.46 8.19 -22.37
CA TYR A 161 -8.24 8.91 -22.76
C TYR A 161 -7.38 8.04 -23.67
N THR A 162 -6.98 8.54 -24.83
CA THR A 162 -6.11 7.80 -25.76
C THR A 162 -4.64 7.94 -25.42
N GLU A 163 -4.25 9.07 -24.84
CA GLU A 163 -2.85 9.39 -24.50
C GLU A 163 -2.46 9.07 -23.06
N GLU A 164 -3.45 8.91 -22.17
CA GLU A 164 -3.21 8.50 -20.81
C GLU A 164 -2.83 7.01 -20.75
N LYS A 165 -1.58 6.74 -20.37
CA LYS A 165 -1.06 5.38 -20.26
C LYS A 165 -1.08 4.90 -18.82
N TRP A 166 -1.48 3.67 -18.63
CA TRP A 166 -1.56 3.03 -17.31
C TRP A 166 -1.02 1.61 -17.36
N ASN A 167 -0.27 1.23 -16.34
CA ASN A 167 0.36 -0.09 -16.21
C ASN A 167 0.09 -0.75 -14.87
N GLY A 168 -1.00 -0.37 -14.21
CA GLY A 168 -1.37 -0.93 -12.92
C GLY A 168 -1.81 -2.39 -12.99
N VAL A 169 -2.09 -2.94 -11.82
CA VAL A 169 -2.45 -4.33 -11.62
C VAL A 169 -3.74 -4.45 -10.81
N THR A 170 -4.39 -5.62 -10.85
CA THR A 170 -5.53 -5.88 -9.99
C THR A 170 -5.09 -6.11 -8.55
N THR A 171 -5.99 -5.88 -7.59
CA THR A 171 -5.76 -6.20 -6.17
C THR A 171 -5.36 -7.66 -5.98
N LEU A 172 -5.92 -8.58 -6.76
CA LEU A 172 -5.60 -10.01 -6.70
C LEU A 172 -4.15 -10.29 -7.16
N GLU A 173 -3.73 -9.73 -8.30
CA GLU A 173 -2.37 -9.90 -8.80
C GLU A 173 -1.35 -9.24 -7.87
N PHE A 174 -1.69 -8.11 -7.29
CA PHE A 174 -0.85 -7.46 -6.30
C PHE A 174 -0.67 -8.32 -5.04
N ALA A 175 -1.75 -8.93 -4.53
CA ALA A 175 -1.68 -9.84 -3.39
C ALA A 175 -0.83 -11.10 -3.68
N LYS A 176 -0.94 -11.66 -4.90
CA LYS A 176 -0.08 -12.78 -5.33
C LYS A 176 1.40 -12.37 -5.37
N PHE A 177 1.68 -11.17 -5.90
CA PHE A 177 3.04 -10.63 -5.92
C PHE A 177 3.61 -10.43 -4.52
N ILE A 178 2.85 -9.85 -3.58
CA ILE A 178 3.29 -9.70 -2.19
C ILE A 178 3.66 -11.06 -1.59
N ASN A 179 2.81 -12.08 -1.81
CA ASN A 179 3.07 -13.41 -1.28
C ASN A 179 4.35 -14.02 -1.88
N TRP A 180 4.55 -13.88 -3.19
CA TRP A 180 5.77 -14.30 -3.86
C TRP A 180 7.00 -13.53 -3.36
N ALA A 181 6.89 -12.20 -3.19
CA ALA A 181 7.98 -11.35 -2.69
C ALA A 181 8.43 -11.75 -1.28
N ILE A 182 7.48 -12.16 -0.41
CA ILE A 182 7.75 -12.71 0.91
C ILE A 182 8.54 -14.03 0.80
N ASP A 183 8.08 -14.95 -0.05
CA ASP A 183 8.75 -16.24 -0.27
C ASP A 183 10.17 -16.07 -0.84
N GLN A 184 10.38 -15.07 -1.71
CA GLN A 184 11.69 -14.73 -2.27
C GLN A 184 12.55 -13.87 -1.34
N LYS A 185 12.04 -13.45 -0.20
CA LYS A 185 12.72 -12.56 0.77
C LYS A 185 13.20 -11.24 0.13
N LEU A 186 12.40 -10.68 -0.76
CA LEU A 186 12.73 -9.39 -1.39
C LEU A 186 12.85 -8.28 -0.35
N SER A 187 13.77 -7.35 -0.59
CA SER A 187 13.96 -6.14 0.22
C SER A 187 14.34 -4.95 -0.66
N GLY A 188 14.29 -3.75 -0.10
CA GLY A 188 14.59 -2.53 -0.82
C GLY A 188 13.38 -1.94 -1.52
N LEU A 189 13.54 -1.39 -2.71
CA LEU A 189 12.50 -0.74 -3.50
C LEU A 189 12.27 -1.51 -4.79
N VAL A 190 11.00 -1.77 -5.13
CA VAL A 190 10.62 -2.45 -6.38
C VAL A 190 9.43 -1.75 -7.03
N HIS A 191 9.41 -1.74 -8.36
CA HIS A 191 8.24 -1.39 -9.16
C HIS A 191 7.48 -2.66 -9.53
N PHE A 192 6.17 -2.69 -9.26
CA PHE A 192 5.33 -3.79 -9.69
C PHE A 192 4.23 -3.27 -10.62
N PHE A 193 4.23 -3.74 -11.86
CA PHE A 193 3.37 -3.27 -12.93
C PHE A 193 3.02 -4.36 -13.93
N SER A 194 2.03 -4.10 -14.74
CA SER A 194 1.58 -4.93 -15.86
C SER A 194 1.95 -4.28 -17.20
N LYS A 195 1.52 -4.88 -18.28
CA LYS A 195 1.63 -4.28 -19.61
C LYS A 195 0.88 -2.94 -19.64
N THR A 196 1.50 -1.93 -20.21
CA THR A 196 0.89 -0.60 -20.39
C THR A 196 -0.30 -0.67 -21.35
N ILE A 197 -1.41 -0.05 -20.94
CA ILE A 197 -2.63 0.12 -21.74
C ILE A 197 -3.02 1.60 -21.77
N SER A 198 -3.90 1.99 -22.68
CA SER A 198 -4.60 3.28 -22.61
C SER A 198 -5.68 3.23 -21.54
N LYS A 199 -5.93 4.34 -20.88
CA LYS A 199 -6.85 4.47 -19.75
C LYS A 199 -8.24 4.90 -20.22
#